data_4b257f1859f06ce16c18bac761032e35
#
_entry.id   4b257f1859f06ce16c18bac761032e35
#
_cell.length_a   1.000
_cell.length_b   1.000
_cell.length_c   1.000
_cell.angle_alpha   90.00
_cell.angle_beta   90.00
_cell.angle_gamma   90.00
#
_symmetry.space_group_name_H-M   'P 1'
#
loop_
_entity.id
_entity.type
_entity.pdbx_description
1 polymer ?
#
loop_
_entity_poly.entity_id
_entity_poly.type
_entity_poly.pdbx_seq_one_letter_code
_entity_poly.pdbx_strand_id
1 'polypeptide(L)'
;ALPIFCSGRLDTHIQIDTKDELLQVASNFNTIATQFKSLLDVIRQQNESKQLELETMVQARTAELALSNAALQAVNARVQEELMLAHDMQKAILPQHFPHGPGIEVYAAMHTARELGGDFYECCALPDGRYGILVADVSGKGVAAAFFMAVSRTTILDLALSGDSPATVLAHANDSLCLHNPLDLFVTVFYAIYDPASGRLEYANAGHPPALLRAPDGSVQELPGSCDLALGYMSAVNYQEHSVV
;
A
#
# COMPACT_ATOMS: atom_id res chain seq x y z
N ALA A 1 -63.44 -40.90 -8.95
CA ALA A 1 -62.32 -40.56 -9.85
C ALA A 1 -61.81 -39.10 -9.61
N LEU A 2 -62.70 -38.10 -9.55
CA LEU A 2 -62.26 -36.68 -9.31
C LEU A 2 -61.43 -36.47 -8.04
N PRO A 3 -61.74 -37.01 -6.84
CA PRO A 3 -60.91 -36.83 -5.64
C PRO A 3 -59.51 -37.44 -5.75
N ILE A 4 -59.38 -38.49 -6.52
CA ILE A 4 -58.06 -39.18 -6.74
C ILE A 4 -57.16 -38.35 -7.66
N PHE A 5 -57.75 -37.66 -8.63
CA PHE A 5 -57.01 -36.75 -9.53
C PHE A 5 -56.54 -35.51 -8.81
N CYS A 6 -57.33 -34.93 -7.92
CA CYS A 6 -56.95 -33.81 -7.07
C CYS A 6 -55.81 -34.16 -6.08
N SER A 7 -55.56 -35.45 -5.80
CA SER A 7 -54.45 -35.92 -4.97
C SER A 7 -53.12 -36.16 -5.74
N GLY A 8 -53.06 -35.75 -7.04
CA GLY A 8 -51.86 -35.85 -7.86
C GLY A 8 -51.61 -37.22 -8.51
N ARG A 9 -52.54 -38.15 -8.41
CA ARG A 9 -52.45 -39.46 -9.07
C ARG A 9 -53.01 -39.41 -10.47
N LEU A 10 -52.18 -39.21 -11.46
CA LEU A 10 -52.53 -39.06 -12.89
C LEU A 10 -52.69 -40.40 -13.62
N ASP A 11 -52.43 -41.52 -12.95
CA ASP A 11 -52.52 -42.88 -13.55
C ASP A 11 -53.95 -43.46 -13.52
N THR A 12 -54.90 -42.72 -13.05
CA THR A 12 -56.28 -43.20 -12.89
C THR A 12 -57.11 -42.90 -14.14
N HIS A 13 -57.54 -43.93 -14.86
CA HIS A 13 -58.52 -43.77 -15.97
C HIS A 13 -59.95 -43.83 -15.46
N ILE A 14 -60.76 -42.91 -15.99
CA ILE A 14 -62.20 -42.93 -15.73
C ILE A 14 -62.79 -43.90 -16.71
N GLN A 15 -63.47 -44.99 -16.21
CA GLN A 15 -64.26 -45.90 -16.98
C GLN A 15 -65.73 -45.65 -16.65
N ILE A 16 -66.53 -45.39 -17.69
CA ILE A 16 -67.99 -45.19 -17.57
C ILE A 16 -68.65 -46.09 -18.56
N ASP A 17 -69.67 -46.80 -18.09
CA ASP A 17 -70.44 -47.80 -18.86
C ASP A 17 -71.79 -47.24 -19.35
N THR A 18 -71.74 -46.08 -20.05
CA THR A 18 -72.90 -45.44 -20.65
C THR A 18 -72.58 -45.06 -22.10
N LYS A 19 -73.64 -44.95 -22.95
CA LYS A 19 -73.50 -44.59 -24.37
C LYS A 19 -73.92 -43.13 -24.66
N ASP A 20 -73.89 -42.29 -23.68
CA ASP A 20 -74.31 -40.90 -23.73
C ASP A 20 -73.08 -39.93 -23.66
N GLU A 21 -73.37 -38.63 -23.55
CA GLU A 21 -72.40 -37.52 -23.50
C GLU A 21 -71.35 -37.70 -22.41
N LEU A 22 -71.62 -38.49 -21.35
CA LEU A 22 -70.70 -38.74 -20.25
C LEU A 22 -69.49 -39.60 -20.69
N LEU A 23 -69.70 -40.51 -21.67
CA LEU A 23 -68.55 -41.29 -22.23
C LEU A 23 -67.54 -40.39 -22.91
N GLN A 24 -68.05 -39.35 -23.62
CA GLN A 24 -67.16 -38.41 -24.32
C GLN A 24 -66.38 -37.51 -23.32
N VAL A 25 -67.01 -37.07 -22.27
CA VAL A 25 -66.35 -36.34 -21.18
C VAL A 25 -65.30 -37.17 -20.50
N ALA A 26 -65.52 -38.43 -20.20
CA ALA A 26 -64.52 -39.33 -19.61
C ALA A 26 -63.34 -39.57 -20.54
N SER A 27 -63.55 -39.74 -21.84
CA SER A 27 -62.51 -39.89 -22.85
C SER A 27 -61.66 -38.63 -22.96
N ASN A 28 -62.26 -37.46 -23.05
CA ASN A 28 -61.53 -36.19 -23.10
C ASN A 28 -60.68 -35.98 -21.82
N PHE A 29 -61.25 -36.31 -20.67
CA PHE A 29 -60.54 -36.20 -19.38
C PHE A 29 -59.35 -37.13 -19.32
N ASN A 30 -59.44 -38.40 -19.77
CA ASN A 30 -58.33 -39.33 -19.82
C ASN A 30 -57.25 -38.89 -20.79
N THR A 31 -57.65 -38.28 -21.91
CA THR A 31 -56.69 -37.69 -22.88
C THR A 31 -55.89 -36.53 -22.26
N ILE A 32 -56.57 -35.62 -21.58
CA ILE A 32 -55.93 -34.50 -20.87
C ILE A 32 -54.99 -34.99 -19.77
N ALA A 33 -55.43 -35.99 -18.99
CA ALA A 33 -54.59 -36.60 -17.94
C ALA A 33 -53.31 -37.21 -18.51
N THR A 34 -53.40 -37.92 -19.61
CA THR A 34 -52.24 -38.52 -20.30
C THR A 34 -51.28 -37.45 -20.84
N GLN A 35 -51.82 -36.40 -21.50
CA GLN A 35 -51.01 -35.27 -21.98
C GLN A 35 -50.32 -34.53 -20.83
N PHE A 36 -51.03 -34.29 -19.73
CA PHE A 36 -50.46 -33.62 -18.57
C PHE A 36 -49.35 -34.44 -17.92
N LYS A 37 -49.52 -35.76 -17.81
CA LYS A 37 -48.46 -36.65 -17.35
C LYS A 37 -47.22 -36.58 -18.23
N SER A 38 -47.39 -36.69 -19.55
CA SER A 38 -46.28 -36.61 -20.49
C SER A 38 -45.54 -35.25 -20.40
N LEU A 39 -46.26 -34.15 -20.20
CA LEU A 39 -45.65 -32.83 -20.01
C LEU A 39 -44.84 -32.76 -18.71
N LEU A 40 -45.36 -33.30 -17.62
CA LEU A 40 -44.61 -33.34 -16.34
C LEU A 40 -43.36 -34.18 -16.45
N ASP A 41 -43.40 -35.31 -17.17
CA ASP A 41 -42.23 -36.15 -17.39
C ASP A 41 -41.16 -35.40 -18.21
N VAL A 42 -41.54 -34.67 -19.24
CA VAL A 42 -40.64 -33.81 -20.04
C VAL A 42 -40.00 -32.72 -19.18
N ILE A 43 -40.81 -32.00 -18.39
CA ILE A 43 -40.32 -30.96 -17.49
C ILE A 43 -39.33 -31.54 -16.47
N ARG A 44 -39.63 -32.70 -15.89
CA ARG A 44 -38.76 -33.38 -14.95
C ARG A 44 -37.42 -33.74 -15.58
N GLN A 45 -37.46 -34.35 -16.76
CA GLN A 45 -36.26 -34.73 -17.48
C GLN A 45 -35.40 -33.51 -17.85
N GLN A 46 -36.01 -32.41 -18.29
CA GLN A 46 -35.32 -31.15 -18.58
C GLN A 46 -34.65 -30.55 -17.32
N ASN A 47 -35.37 -30.59 -16.19
CA ASN A 47 -34.82 -30.09 -14.91
C ASN A 47 -33.64 -30.95 -14.43
N GLU A 48 -33.75 -32.28 -14.51
CA GLU A 48 -32.64 -33.19 -14.15
C GLU A 48 -31.38 -32.94 -15.04
N SER A 49 -31.61 -32.79 -16.35
CA SER A 49 -30.54 -32.47 -17.30
C SER A 49 -29.86 -31.13 -16.99
N LYS A 50 -30.66 -30.08 -16.76
CA LYS A 50 -30.15 -28.75 -16.37
C LYS A 50 -29.39 -28.77 -15.03
N GLN A 51 -29.89 -29.51 -14.08
CA GLN A 51 -29.20 -29.65 -12.78
C GLN A 51 -27.82 -30.28 -12.94
N LEU A 52 -27.72 -31.36 -13.72
CA LEU A 52 -26.44 -32.02 -13.99
C LEU A 52 -25.46 -31.10 -14.73
N GLU A 53 -25.96 -30.32 -15.70
CA GLU A 53 -25.16 -29.34 -16.43
C GLU A 53 -24.63 -28.24 -15.50
N LEU A 54 -25.48 -27.70 -14.61
CA LEU A 54 -25.11 -26.71 -13.61
C LEU A 54 -24.09 -27.27 -12.61
N GLU A 55 -24.29 -28.47 -12.11
CA GLU A 55 -23.34 -29.12 -11.19
C GLU A 55 -21.97 -29.30 -11.86
N THR A 56 -21.93 -29.73 -13.11
CA THR A 56 -20.69 -29.88 -13.88
C THR A 56 -19.99 -28.52 -14.08
N MET A 57 -20.77 -27.49 -14.43
CA MET A 57 -20.25 -26.12 -14.60
C MET A 57 -19.70 -25.55 -13.30
N VAL A 58 -20.41 -25.75 -12.18
CA VAL A 58 -19.96 -25.30 -10.85
C VAL A 58 -18.66 -25.99 -10.46
N GLN A 59 -18.57 -27.32 -10.66
CA GLN A 59 -17.34 -28.04 -10.38
C GLN A 59 -16.16 -27.55 -11.21
N ALA A 60 -16.35 -27.33 -12.51
CA ALA A 60 -15.30 -26.82 -13.39
C ALA A 60 -14.83 -25.41 -12.97
N ARG A 61 -15.78 -24.52 -12.66
CA ARG A 61 -15.44 -23.16 -12.18
C ARG A 61 -14.78 -23.14 -10.82
N THR A 62 -15.18 -24.03 -9.92
CA THR A 62 -14.55 -24.14 -8.60
C THR A 62 -13.10 -24.62 -8.72
N ALA A 63 -12.84 -25.58 -9.61
CA ALA A 63 -11.48 -26.06 -9.87
C ALA A 63 -10.60 -24.96 -10.52
N GLU A 64 -11.14 -24.23 -11.50
CA GLU A 64 -10.45 -23.09 -12.13
C GLU A 64 -10.09 -21.99 -11.12
N LEU A 65 -11.05 -21.61 -10.26
CA LEU A 65 -10.85 -20.64 -9.19
C LEU A 65 -9.80 -21.10 -8.18
N ALA A 66 -9.78 -22.37 -7.82
CA ALA A 66 -8.79 -22.91 -6.89
C ALA A 66 -7.36 -22.82 -7.46
N LEU A 67 -7.19 -23.15 -8.74
CA LEU A 67 -5.90 -23.01 -9.43
C LEU A 67 -5.47 -21.54 -9.55
N SER A 68 -6.38 -20.64 -9.90
CA SER A 68 -6.10 -19.20 -9.99
C SER A 68 -5.71 -18.61 -8.64
N ASN A 69 -6.42 -18.98 -7.57
CA ASN A 69 -6.09 -18.54 -6.21
C ASN A 69 -4.72 -19.06 -5.76
N ALA A 70 -4.38 -20.31 -6.04
CA ALA A 70 -3.07 -20.86 -5.72
C ALA A 70 -1.94 -20.10 -6.45
N ALA A 71 -2.12 -19.80 -7.73
CA ALA A 71 -1.17 -19.02 -8.52
C ALA A 71 -1.00 -17.59 -7.96
N LEU A 72 -2.11 -16.90 -7.61
CA LEU A 72 -2.07 -15.58 -6.99
C LEU A 72 -1.36 -15.60 -5.64
N GLN A 73 -1.59 -16.61 -4.81
CA GLN A 73 -0.91 -16.75 -3.53
C GLN A 73 0.60 -16.93 -3.70
N ALA A 74 1.03 -17.74 -4.68
CA ALA A 74 2.44 -17.92 -4.98
C ALA A 74 3.12 -16.62 -5.45
N VAL A 75 2.47 -15.84 -6.32
CA VAL A 75 2.98 -14.54 -6.76
C VAL A 75 3.05 -13.54 -5.60
N ASN A 76 2.00 -13.47 -4.78
CA ASN A 76 1.99 -12.58 -3.61
C ASN A 76 3.09 -12.94 -2.61
N ALA A 77 3.31 -14.22 -2.33
CA ALA A 77 4.38 -14.65 -1.43
C ALA A 77 5.75 -14.20 -1.93
N ARG A 78 6.02 -14.37 -3.24
CA ARG A 78 7.28 -13.92 -3.85
C ARG A 78 7.45 -12.40 -3.77
N VAL A 79 6.40 -11.63 -4.07
CA VAL A 79 6.45 -10.14 -3.97
C VAL A 79 6.73 -9.70 -2.54
N GLN A 80 6.12 -10.37 -1.55
CA GLN A 80 6.39 -10.06 -0.14
C GLN A 80 7.84 -10.37 0.26
N GLU A 81 8.41 -11.48 -0.20
CA GLU A 81 9.83 -11.79 0.03
C GLU A 81 10.76 -10.73 -0.58
N GLU A 82 10.50 -10.28 -1.82
CA GLU A 82 11.27 -9.23 -2.47
C GLU A 82 11.17 -7.89 -1.74
N LEU A 83 9.98 -7.52 -1.23
CA LEU A 83 9.77 -6.31 -0.44
C LEU A 83 10.46 -6.38 0.93
N MET A 84 10.47 -7.53 1.58
CA MET A 84 11.21 -7.72 2.84
C MET A 84 12.72 -7.55 2.63
N LEU A 85 13.26 -8.13 1.57
CA LEU A 85 14.68 -7.94 1.23
C LEU A 85 15.00 -6.46 0.98
N ALA A 86 14.16 -5.74 0.23
CA ALA A 86 14.33 -4.31 0.01
C ALA A 86 14.25 -3.49 1.31
N HIS A 87 13.37 -3.88 2.25
CA HIS A 87 13.30 -3.29 3.58
C HIS A 87 14.60 -3.46 4.36
N ASP A 88 15.15 -4.67 4.38
CA ASP A 88 16.40 -4.96 5.08
C ASP A 88 17.58 -4.16 4.47
N MET A 89 17.62 -4.05 3.14
CA MET A 89 18.60 -3.19 2.45
C MET A 89 18.41 -1.72 2.81
N GLN A 90 17.20 -1.20 2.84
CA GLN A 90 16.90 0.17 3.23
C GLN A 90 17.34 0.45 4.67
N LYS A 91 17.04 -0.47 5.59
CA LYS A 91 17.45 -0.36 6.99
C LYS A 91 18.99 -0.38 7.14
N ALA A 92 19.69 -1.14 6.31
CA ALA A 92 21.16 -1.19 6.33
C ALA A 92 21.83 0.10 5.82
N ILE A 93 21.12 0.89 4.99
CA ILE A 93 21.59 2.21 4.53
C ILE A 93 21.58 3.24 5.67
N LEU A 94 20.61 3.16 6.59
CA LEU A 94 20.51 4.09 7.72
C LEU A 94 21.66 3.88 8.73
N PRO A 95 22.09 4.95 9.44
CA PRO A 95 23.16 4.83 10.41
C PRO A 95 22.79 3.85 11.53
N GLN A 96 23.63 2.85 11.72
CA GLN A 96 23.48 1.85 12.79
C GLN A 96 24.17 2.32 14.10
N HIS A 97 25.08 3.26 13.98
CA HIS A 97 25.84 3.83 15.10
C HIS A 97 25.92 5.34 14.93
N PHE A 98 25.73 6.04 16.01
CA PHE A 98 25.88 7.48 16.05
C PHE A 98 27.21 7.87 16.68
N PRO A 99 27.77 9.03 16.29
CA PRO A 99 28.95 9.56 16.96
C PRO A 99 28.68 9.78 18.44
N HIS A 100 29.63 9.39 19.26
CA HIS A 100 29.63 9.62 20.68
C HIS A 100 30.81 10.52 21.07
N GLY A 101 30.55 11.52 21.90
CA GLY A 101 31.63 12.44 22.32
C GLY A 101 31.17 13.38 23.43
N PRO A 102 32.10 14.15 23.99
CA PRO A 102 31.73 15.20 24.95
C PRO A 102 30.77 16.21 24.32
N GLY A 103 29.63 16.43 24.97
CA GLY A 103 28.66 17.43 24.53
C GLY A 103 27.67 16.96 23.47
N ILE A 104 27.68 15.68 23.05
CA ILE A 104 26.69 15.12 22.15
C ILE A 104 26.26 13.70 22.53
N GLU A 105 24.96 13.48 22.58
CA GLU A 105 24.31 12.18 22.67
C GLU A 105 23.18 12.15 21.66
N VAL A 106 23.14 11.14 20.81
CA VAL A 106 22.18 11.04 19.71
C VAL A 106 21.39 9.75 19.80
N TYR A 107 20.08 9.87 19.68
CA TYR A 107 19.17 8.74 19.54
C TYR A 107 18.25 9.00 18.34
N ALA A 108 18.07 8.02 17.48
CA ALA A 108 17.09 8.05 16.42
C ALA A 108 16.40 6.71 16.27
N ALA A 109 15.14 6.74 15.88
CA ALA A 109 14.33 5.58 15.57
C ALA A 109 13.40 5.89 14.41
N MET A 110 13.15 4.89 13.56
CA MET A 110 12.24 4.98 12.43
C MET A 110 11.26 3.81 12.47
N HIS A 111 9.99 4.12 12.29
CA HIS A 111 8.92 3.13 12.14
C HIS A 111 8.19 3.38 10.82
N THR A 112 8.40 2.50 9.86
CA THR A 112 7.76 2.61 8.54
C THR A 112 6.29 2.19 8.62
N ALA A 113 5.41 2.93 7.96
CA ALA A 113 3.98 2.59 7.87
C ALA A 113 3.68 1.46 6.87
N ARG A 114 4.63 1.14 6.00
CA ARG A 114 4.60 0.05 5.01
C ARG A 114 5.94 -0.67 5.01
N GLU A 115 6.10 -1.64 4.13
CA GLU A 115 7.33 -2.41 3.96
C GLU A 115 8.54 -1.50 3.67
N LEU A 116 8.33 -0.41 2.90
CA LEU A 116 9.35 0.57 2.56
C LEU A 116 8.89 1.98 2.93
N GLY A 117 9.81 2.79 3.49
CA GLY A 117 9.58 4.18 3.89
C GLY A 117 10.29 5.20 3.00
N GLY A 118 9.82 6.46 3.04
CA GLY A 118 10.52 7.61 2.46
C GLY A 118 11.37 8.36 3.47
N ASP A 119 11.10 8.20 4.75
CA ASP A 119 11.79 8.89 5.83
C ASP A 119 13.23 8.42 5.98
N PHE A 120 14.10 9.31 6.41
CA PHE A 120 15.46 8.96 6.81
C PHE A 120 16.04 10.01 7.76
N TYR A 121 17.09 9.59 8.45
CA TYR A 121 17.86 10.45 9.32
C TYR A 121 19.35 10.16 9.16
N GLU A 122 20.19 11.12 9.55
CA GLU A 122 21.63 10.97 9.58
C GLU A 122 22.21 11.76 10.74
N CYS A 123 23.28 11.23 11.31
CA CYS A 123 24.16 11.99 12.17
C CYS A 123 25.62 11.55 11.92
N CYS A 124 26.43 12.44 11.41
CA CYS A 124 27.80 12.16 11.03
C CYS A 124 28.78 13.16 11.65
N ALA A 125 29.98 12.68 11.96
CA ALA A 125 31.10 13.57 12.33
C ALA A 125 31.64 14.25 11.07
N LEU A 126 31.78 15.56 11.10
CA LEU A 126 32.40 16.36 10.04
C LEU A 126 33.93 16.43 10.24
N PRO A 127 34.69 16.71 9.17
CA PRO A 127 36.17 16.71 9.23
C PRO A 127 36.77 17.71 10.25
N ASP A 128 36.03 18.77 10.57
CA ASP A 128 36.45 19.84 11.49
C ASP A 128 36.04 19.60 12.97
N GLY A 129 35.48 18.43 13.27
CA GLY A 129 35.06 18.05 14.63
C GLY A 129 33.67 18.48 14.99
N ARG A 130 32.92 19.09 14.08
CA ARG A 130 31.48 19.37 14.18
C ARG A 130 30.65 18.13 13.83
N TYR A 131 29.35 18.20 14.05
CA TYR A 131 28.41 17.10 13.73
C TYR A 131 27.31 17.58 12.79
N GLY A 132 27.12 16.87 11.68
CA GLY A 132 25.98 17.04 10.80
C GLY A 132 24.81 16.21 11.31
N ILE A 133 23.64 16.82 11.44
CA ILE A 133 22.38 16.18 11.88
C ILE A 133 21.32 16.42 10.81
N LEU A 134 20.65 15.36 10.38
CA LEU A 134 19.67 15.42 9.30
C LEU A 134 18.44 14.60 9.64
N VAL A 135 17.26 15.17 9.33
CA VAL A 135 15.98 14.45 9.31
C VAL A 135 15.26 14.84 8.02
N ALA A 136 14.68 13.85 7.34
CA ALA A 136 14.06 14.07 6.05
C ALA A 136 12.89 13.11 5.78
N ASP A 137 11.94 13.56 4.97
CA ASP A 137 10.77 12.81 4.51
C ASP A 137 10.56 13.01 3.01
N VAL A 138 10.55 11.90 2.27
CA VAL A 138 10.31 11.88 0.82
C VAL A 138 8.83 11.81 0.53
N SER A 139 8.37 12.64 -0.40
CA SER A 139 7.01 12.60 -0.92
C SER A 139 6.65 11.23 -1.52
N GLY A 140 5.42 10.78 -1.31
CA GLY A 140 4.95 9.50 -1.82
C GLY A 140 5.20 8.32 -0.86
N LYS A 141 5.10 7.10 -1.37
CA LYS A 141 5.21 5.87 -0.56
C LYS A 141 5.71 4.69 -1.40
N GLY A 142 6.24 3.66 -0.73
CA GLY A 142 6.67 2.41 -1.36
C GLY A 142 8.02 2.53 -2.08
N VAL A 143 8.22 1.71 -3.10
CA VAL A 143 9.54 1.51 -3.76
C VAL A 143 10.13 2.80 -4.32
N ALA A 144 9.31 3.64 -4.98
CA ALA A 144 9.79 4.89 -5.57
C ALA A 144 10.33 5.87 -4.51
N ALA A 145 9.58 6.06 -3.40
CA ALA A 145 9.99 6.90 -2.29
C ALA A 145 11.25 6.36 -1.61
N ALA A 146 11.34 5.04 -1.41
CA ALA A 146 12.51 4.40 -0.82
C ALA A 146 13.78 4.56 -1.68
N PHE A 147 13.62 4.49 -3.00
CA PHE A 147 14.74 4.71 -3.94
C PHE A 147 15.21 6.17 -3.92
N PHE A 148 14.26 7.10 -3.96
CA PHE A 148 14.57 8.54 -3.91
C PHE A 148 15.17 8.92 -2.55
N MET A 149 14.75 8.28 -1.46
CA MET A 149 15.34 8.40 -0.13
C MET A 149 16.85 8.04 -0.16
N ALA A 150 17.21 6.88 -0.74
CA ALA A 150 18.60 6.44 -0.79
C ALA A 150 19.47 7.41 -1.61
N VAL A 151 18.96 7.90 -2.73
CA VAL A 151 19.63 8.91 -3.57
C VAL A 151 19.78 10.22 -2.82
N SER A 152 18.70 10.74 -2.23
CA SER A 152 18.70 12.00 -1.47
C SER A 152 19.68 11.96 -0.30
N ARG A 153 19.63 10.88 0.49
CA ARG A 153 20.54 10.69 1.62
C ARG A 153 22.01 10.70 1.18
N THR A 154 22.35 9.92 0.15
CA THR A 154 23.73 9.84 -0.34
C THR A 154 24.20 11.18 -0.87
N THR A 155 23.37 11.87 -1.65
CA THR A 155 23.71 13.19 -2.19
C THR A 155 23.93 14.22 -1.10
N ILE A 156 23.06 14.29 -0.10
CA ILE A 156 23.20 15.27 1.01
C ILE A 156 24.41 14.92 1.86
N LEU A 157 24.64 13.65 2.15
CA LEU A 157 25.79 13.22 2.99
C LEU A 157 27.14 13.54 2.32
N ASP A 158 27.28 13.26 1.03
CA ASP A 158 28.49 13.59 0.28
C ASP A 158 28.80 15.10 0.31
N LEU A 159 27.77 15.93 0.14
CA LEU A 159 27.91 17.38 0.21
C LEU A 159 28.16 17.86 1.64
N ALA A 160 27.56 17.25 2.64
CA ALA A 160 27.78 17.60 4.05
C ALA A 160 29.25 17.40 4.48
N LEU A 161 29.92 16.39 3.93
CA LEU A 161 31.34 16.11 4.22
C LEU A 161 32.30 17.20 3.69
N SER A 162 31.87 18.11 2.82
CA SER A 162 32.67 19.28 2.41
C SER A 162 32.87 20.26 3.57
N GLY A 163 32.00 20.24 4.59
CA GLY A 163 32.01 21.17 5.71
C GLY A 163 31.38 22.54 5.39
N ASP A 164 30.71 22.64 4.24
CA ASP A 164 29.96 23.83 3.85
C ASP A 164 28.77 24.10 4.78
N SER A 165 28.24 25.31 4.75
CA SER A 165 27.09 25.69 5.58
C SER A 165 25.83 24.89 5.23
N PRO A 166 24.89 24.71 6.17
CA PRO A 166 23.64 23.99 5.93
C PRO A 166 22.86 24.47 4.70
N ALA A 167 22.76 25.78 4.51
CA ALA A 167 22.08 26.36 3.36
C ALA A 167 22.77 26.03 2.03
N THR A 168 24.11 26.05 2.00
CA THR A 168 24.88 25.69 0.81
C THR A 168 24.75 24.21 0.46
N VAL A 169 24.82 23.34 1.46
CA VAL A 169 24.63 21.88 1.27
C VAL A 169 23.25 21.60 0.68
N LEU A 170 22.18 22.19 1.24
CA LEU A 170 20.83 21.97 0.73
C LEU A 170 20.62 22.55 -0.67
N ALA A 171 21.23 23.69 -1.01
CA ALA A 171 21.14 24.27 -2.35
C ALA A 171 21.78 23.35 -3.41
N HIS A 172 23.00 22.87 -3.17
CA HIS A 172 23.67 21.95 -4.07
C HIS A 172 22.97 20.59 -4.17
N ALA A 173 22.47 20.06 -3.04
CA ALA A 173 21.69 18.83 -3.04
C ALA A 173 20.40 18.98 -3.85
N ASN A 174 19.70 20.10 -3.70
CA ASN A 174 18.48 20.40 -4.47
C ASN A 174 18.75 20.38 -5.97
N ASP A 175 19.78 21.10 -6.42
CA ASP A 175 20.12 21.18 -7.85
C ASP A 175 20.50 19.80 -8.41
N SER A 176 21.25 19.01 -7.66
CA SER A 176 21.61 17.64 -8.03
C SER A 176 20.38 16.72 -8.12
N LEU A 177 19.46 16.80 -7.16
CA LEU A 177 18.24 15.99 -7.15
C LEU A 177 17.29 16.38 -8.28
N CYS A 178 17.14 17.66 -8.60
CA CYS A 178 16.32 18.11 -9.72
C CYS A 178 16.80 17.58 -11.08
N LEU A 179 18.11 17.35 -11.28
CA LEU A 179 18.65 16.85 -12.54
C LEU A 179 18.23 15.40 -12.85
N HIS A 180 17.92 14.59 -11.83
CA HIS A 180 17.68 13.14 -11.95
C HIS A 180 16.38 12.72 -11.27
N ASN A 181 15.30 13.48 -11.48
CA ASN A 181 13.99 13.30 -10.83
C ASN A 181 12.86 13.04 -11.83
N PRO A 182 12.83 11.89 -12.52
CA PRO A 182 11.84 11.60 -13.56
C PRO A 182 10.42 11.37 -13.03
N LEU A 183 10.24 11.27 -11.71
CA LEU A 183 8.95 11.02 -11.05
C LEU A 183 8.41 12.24 -10.30
N ASP A 184 9.06 13.40 -10.43
CA ASP A 184 8.69 14.64 -9.75
C ASP A 184 8.53 14.47 -8.22
N LEU A 185 9.36 13.62 -7.62
CA LEU A 185 9.41 13.42 -6.17
C LEU A 185 10.14 14.59 -5.52
N PHE A 186 9.78 14.90 -4.30
CA PHE A 186 10.50 15.89 -3.48
C PHE A 186 10.79 15.30 -2.10
N VAL A 187 11.75 15.89 -1.42
CA VAL A 187 12.11 15.52 -0.05
C VAL A 187 12.15 16.76 0.83
N THR A 188 11.43 16.70 1.95
CA THR A 188 11.54 17.71 3.00
C THR A 188 12.75 17.39 3.85
N VAL A 189 13.56 18.38 4.18
CA VAL A 189 14.82 18.19 4.91
C VAL A 189 15.02 19.25 5.98
N PHE A 190 15.29 18.84 7.20
CA PHE A 190 15.95 19.65 8.20
C PHE A 190 17.41 19.21 8.31
N TYR A 191 18.34 20.11 8.03
CA TYR A 191 19.78 19.85 8.15
C TYR A 191 20.43 20.86 9.08
N ALA A 192 21.20 20.36 10.03
CA ALA A 192 21.89 21.18 11.02
C ALA A 192 23.34 20.74 11.20
N ILE A 193 24.20 21.69 11.54
CA ILE A 193 25.59 21.49 11.95
C ILE A 193 25.73 21.94 13.41
N TYR A 194 26.09 21.02 14.28
CA TYR A 194 26.33 21.28 15.69
C TYR A 194 27.82 21.33 16.00
N ASP A 195 28.25 22.41 16.66
CA ASP A 195 29.60 22.58 17.17
C ASP A 195 29.61 22.37 18.70
N PRO A 196 30.12 21.24 19.19
CA PRO A 196 30.17 20.96 20.65
C PRO A 196 31.13 21.88 21.42
N ALA A 197 32.10 22.52 20.77
CA ALA A 197 33.06 23.42 21.42
C ALA A 197 32.40 24.77 21.80
N SER A 198 31.54 25.28 20.94
CA SER A 198 30.84 26.54 21.17
C SER A 198 29.39 26.39 21.63
N GLY A 199 28.80 25.20 21.49
CA GLY A 199 27.37 24.95 21.73
C GLY A 199 26.48 25.48 20.59
N ARG A 200 27.06 25.95 19.48
CA ARG A 200 26.33 26.55 18.37
C ARG A 200 25.73 25.48 17.47
N LEU A 201 24.44 25.70 17.10
CA LEU A 201 23.73 24.94 16.10
C LEU A 201 23.41 25.87 14.92
N GLU A 202 23.97 25.58 13.75
CA GLU A 202 23.64 26.22 12.46
C GLU A 202 22.71 25.30 11.68
N TYR A 203 21.62 25.80 11.07
CA TYR A 203 20.66 24.95 10.37
C TYR A 203 19.95 25.66 9.23
N ALA A 204 19.41 24.85 8.32
CA ALA A 204 18.51 25.23 7.26
C ALA A 204 17.34 24.23 7.15
N ASN A 205 16.16 24.71 6.74
CA ASN A 205 14.95 23.92 6.67
C ASN A 205 14.35 23.99 5.26
N ALA A 206 14.34 22.88 4.55
CA ALA A 206 13.77 22.72 3.23
C ALA A 206 12.40 22.01 3.31
N GLY A 207 11.36 22.70 3.74
CA GLY A 207 10.00 22.18 3.76
C GLY A 207 9.67 21.19 4.87
N HIS A 208 10.58 20.92 5.80
CA HIS A 208 10.38 19.95 6.88
C HIS A 208 9.69 20.62 8.08
N PRO A 209 8.89 19.88 8.90
CA PRO A 209 8.38 20.41 10.16
C PRO A 209 9.50 21.01 11.02
N PRO A 210 9.22 22.10 11.79
CA PRO A 210 10.24 22.76 12.58
C PRO A 210 10.77 21.84 13.69
N ALA A 211 12.09 21.87 13.90
CA ALA A 211 12.73 21.16 14.98
C ALA A 211 12.40 21.82 16.35
N LEU A 212 12.35 21.01 17.39
CA LEU A 212 12.08 21.45 18.75
C LEU A 212 13.39 21.55 19.56
N LEU A 213 13.59 22.69 20.18
CA LEU A 213 14.69 22.93 21.12
C LEU A 213 14.17 22.87 22.55
N ARG A 214 14.75 22.01 23.37
CA ARG A 214 14.51 21.99 24.81
C ARG A 214 15.62 22.70 25.54
N ALA A 215 15.29 23.78 26.25
CA ALA A 215 16.23 24.52 27.06
C ALA A 215 16.56 23.78 28.39
N PRO A 216 17.66 24.14 29.10
CA PRO A 216 18.05 23.54 30.36
C PRO A 216 17.01 23.67 31.48
N ASP A 217 16.15 24.70 31.44
CA ASP A 217 15.05 24.89 32.37
C ASP A 217 13.84 23.98 32.09
N GLY A 218 13.92 23.17 31.02
CA GLY A 218 12.86 22.24 30.58
C GLY A 218 11.84 22.84 29.63
N SER A 219 11.88 24.14 29.35
CA SER A 219 11.03 24.76 28.34
C SER A 219 11.32 24.22 26.94
N VAL A 220 10.28 24.09 26.12
CA VAL A 220 10.38 23.59 24.73
C VAL A 220 9.85 24.68 23.80
N GLN A 221 10.61 24.98 22.76
CA GLN A 221 10.23 25.93 21.72
C GLN A 221 10.61 25.37 20.33
N GLU A 222 9.90 25.82 19.31
CA GLU A 222 10.31 25.57 17.94
C GLU A 222 11.57 26.37 17.62
N LEU A 223 12.50 25.78 16.88
CA LEU A 223 13.63 26.53 16.34
C LEU A 223 13.11 27.61 15.39
N PRO A 224 13.52 28.89 15.58
CA PRO A 224 13.08 29.98 14.73
C PRO A 224 13.63 29.80 13.30
N GLY A 225 12.93 30.35 12.32
CA GLY A 225 13.42 30.40 10.93
C GLY A 225 12.33 30.21 9.90
N SER A 226 12.71 30.44 8.64
CA SER A 226 11.86 30.18 7.49
C SER A 226 11.83 28.70 7.16
N CYS A 227 10.72 28.28 6.58
CA CYS A 227 10.58 26.97 5.96
C CYS A 227 10.65 27.19 4.45
N ASP A 228 11.80 26.87 3.85
CA ASP A 228 12.03 27.03 2.43
C ASP A 228 11.43 25.86 1.63
N LEU A 229 11.57 25.87 0.30
CA LEU A 229 10.99 24.86 -0.57
C LEU A 229 11.69 23.49 -0.39
N ALA A 230 10.94 22.40 -0.43
CA ALA A 230 11.49 21.03 -0.39
C ALA A 230 12.47 20.78 -1.55
N LEU A 231 13.47 19.93 -1.32
CA LEU A 231 14.47 19.58 -2.33
C LEU A 231 13.86 18.72 -3.45
N GLY A 232 14.34 18.92 -4.67
CA GLY A 232 13.91 18.18 -5.85
C GLY A 232 12.64 18.71 -6.52
N TYR A 233 12.00 19.74 -5.94
CA TYR A 233 10.79 20.35 -6.51
C TYR A 233 11.12 21.38 -7.61
N MET A 234 12.09 22.25 -7.36
CA MET A 234 12.50 23.29 -8.29
C MET A 234 14.00 23.59 -8.11
N SER A 235 14.74 23.72 -9.21
CA SER A 235 16.17 24.07 -9.17
C SER A 235 16.42 25.54 -8.80
N ALA A 236 17.65 25.85 -8.44
CA ALA A 236 18.14 27.20 -8.11
C ALA A 236 17.39 27.87 -6.94
N VAL A 237 16.98 27.08 -5.94
CA VAL A 237 16.40 27.58 -4.68
C VAL A 237 17.53 28.06 -3.76
N ASN A 238 17.37 29.24 -3.18
CA ASN A 238 18.22 29.75 -2.12
C ASN A 238 17.64 29.42 -0.76
N TYR A 239 18.35 28.63 0.04
CA TYR A 239 17.95 28.27 1.40
C TYR A 239 18.47 29.28 2.40
N GLN A 240 17.66 29.56 3.43
CA GLN A 240 18.05 30.48 4.50
C GLN A 240 18.75 29.72 5.62
N GLU A 241 19.85 30.29 6.10
CA GLU A 241 20.58 29.78 7.23
C GLU A 241 20.20 30.48 8.52
N HIS A 242 20.06 29.71 9.56
CA HIS A 242 19.72 30.15 10.91
C HIS A 242 20.73 29.59 11.92
N SER A 243 20.85 30.22 13.07
CA SER A 243 21.68 29.69 14.16
C SER A 243 21.15 29.99 15.55
N VAL A 244 21.48 29.13 16.48
CA VAL A 244 21.19 29.24 17.92
C VAL A 244 22.39 28.76 18.72
N VAL A 245 22.55 29.30 19.93
CA VAL A 245 23.60 28.92 20.92
C VAL A 245 22.93 28.50 22.21
#